data_740199efe8bfee5052d4e14b7ffa6f35
#
_entry.id   740199efe8bfee5052d4e14b7ffa6f35
#
_cell.length_a   1.000
_cell.length_b   1.000
_cell.length_c   1.000
_cell.angle_alpha   90.00
_cell.angle_beta   90.00
_cell.angle_gamma   90.00
#
_symmetry.space_group_name_H-M   'P 1'
#
loop_
_entity.id
_entity.type
_entity.pdbx_description
1 polymer ?
#
loop_
_entity_poly.entity_id
_entity_poly.type
_entity_poly.pdbx_seq_one_letter_code
_entity_poly.pdbx_strand_id
1 'polypeptide(L)'
;FNFKIPRYYYKKSFFYFVTISISSFTVQYFLSKFILFENLNYEITRFLISGIVFLIAYNFHIKFSFAKNKKVGVAIYLDNTENIDDIFSKVEFYPDYIHVDFVDKTMNKNISEPNFDKFKEIKKKWPNHRIESHIMSKTPIRYIEIFSKYSEVIYFHIEIDEQIEKVKNLIENNNIKPGLVLHASKYYDNIEGLVKNYQEVLILCIEKPGESGQEFFEESADLIERINKLRIRDQFNLCVDGGLSEKNISKIECEKIVSASNVFRNSNPKKQIINLQKILNN
;
A
#
# COMPACT_ATOMS: atom_id res chain seq x y z
N PHE A 1 11.62 -10.47 14.99
CA PHE A 1 10.31 -10.24 14.30
C PHE A 1 9.96 -8.77 14.49
N ASN A 2 10.36 -7.90 13.53
CA ASN A 2 9.90 -6.51 13.48
C ASN A 2 8.51 -6.49 12.84
N PHE A 3 7.47 -6.65 13.63
CA PHE A 3 6.11 -6.40 13.17
C PHE A 3 5.93 -4.89 13.02
N LYS A 4 6.18 -4.37 11.81
CA LYS A 4 5.77 -3.02 11.40
C LYS A 4 4.25 -3.02 11.15
N ILE A 5 3.47 -3.33 12.19
CA ILE A 5 2.01 -3.25 12.13
C ILE A 5 1.63 -1.85 12.59
N PRO A 6 0.85 -1.08 11.82
CA PRO A 6 0.31 0.20 12.26
C PRO A 6 -0.38 0.05 13.62
N ARG A 7 -0.23 1.02 14.52
CA ARG A 7 -0.76 0.96 15.91
C ARG A 7 -2.24 0.59 15.98
N TYR A 8 -3.01 0.94 14.97
CA TYR A 8 -4.44 0.62 14.90
C TYR A 8 -4.69 -0.88 14.75
N TYR A 9 -3.97 -1.55 13.84
CA TYR A 9 -4.15 -2.97 13.57
C TYR A 9 -3.51 -3.87 14.63
N TYR A 10 -2.49 -3.38 15.33
CA TYR A 10 -1.80 -4.13 16.37
C TYR A 10 -2.76 -4.69 17.42
N LYS A 11 -3.67 -3.85 17.93
CA LYS A 11 -4.67 -4.29 18.93
C LYS A 11 -5.62 -5.33 18.36
N LYS A 12 -6.11 -5.15 17.13
CA LYS A 12 -7.03 -6.10 16.46
C LYS A 12 -6.34 -7.42 16.16
N SER A 13 -5.17 -7.39 15.56
CA SER A 13 -4.36 -8.59 15.26
C SER A 13 -3.94 -9.33 16.53
N PHE A 14 -3.52 -8.61 17.56
CA PHE A 14 -3.19 -9.19 18.87
C PHE A 14 -4.42 -9.85 19.54
N PHE A 15 -5.56 -9.19 19.51
CA PHE A 15 -6.81 -9.76 20.02
C PHE A 15 -7.18 -11.07 19.31
N TYR A 16 -7.15 -11.09 17.97
CA TYR A 16 -7.37 -12.30 17.20
C TYR A 16 -6.35 -13.39 17.53
N PHE A 17 -5.06 -13.02 17.62
CA PHE A 17 -4.01 -13.97 17.99
C PHE A 17 -4.29 -14.64 19.33
N VAL A 18 -4.59 -13.88 20.37
CA VAL A 18 -4.89 -14.38 21.70
C VAL A 18 -6.16 -15.24 21.70
N THR A 19 -7.23 -14.76 21.05
CA THR A 19 -8.51 -15.49 21.00
C THR A 19 -8.37 -16.83 20.27
N ILE A 20 -7.72 -16.87 19.10
CA ILE A 20 -7.51 -18.11 18.34
C ILE A 20 -6.64 -19.08 19.15
N SER A 21 -5.57 -18.60 19.79
CA SER A 21 -4.67 -19.44 20.58
C SER A 21 -5.38 -20.05 21.78
N ILE A 22 -6.14 -19.26 22.54
CA ILE A 22 -6.93 -19.78 23.69
C ILE A 22 -7.99 -20.76 23.21
N SER A 23 -8.75 -20.43 22.15
CA SER A 23 -9.77 -21.32 21.58
C SER A 23 -9.18 -22.64 21.12
N SER A 24 -8.03 -22.61 20.43
CA SER A 24 -7.34 -23.81 19.96
C SER A 24 -6.89 -24.70 21.11
N PHE A 25 -6.31 -24.10 22.17
CA PHE A 25 -5.92 -24.82 23.38
C PHE A 25 -7.11 -25.47 24.06
N THR A 26 -8.23 -24.74 24.18
CA THR A 26 -9.47 -25.23 24.80
C THR A 26 -10.05 -26.41 24.00
N VAL A 27 -10.12 -26.27 22.67
CA VAL A 27 -10.59 -27.34 21.78
C VAL A 27 -9.69 -28.58 21.90
N GLN A 28 -8.38 -28.40 21.88
CA GLN A 28 -7.42 -29.50 22.04
C GLN A 28 -7.59 -30.22 23.37
N TYR A 29 -7.78 -29.47 24.46
CA TYR A 29 -8.02 -30.03 25.80
C TYR A 29 -9.29 -30.89 25.83
N PHE A 30 -10.42 -30.39 25.34
CA PHE A 30 -11.65 -31.12 25.30
C PHE A 30 -11.59 -32.34 24.39
N LEU A 31 -11.06 -32.19 23.16
CA LEU A 31 -10.96 -33.32 22.24
C LEU A 31 -10.06 -34.43 22.79
N SER A 32 -8.93 -34.10 23.41
CA SER A 32 -8.03 -35.10 24.00
C SER A 32 -8.63 -35.79 25.21
N LYS A 33 -9.63 -35.16 25.89
CA LYS A 33 -10.33 -35.76 27.05
C LYS A 33 -11.52 -36.62 26.65
N PHE A 34 -12.24 -36.25 25.57
CA PHE A 34 -13.50 -36.89 25.18
C PHE A 34 -13.36 -37.90 24.03
N ILE A 35 -12.32 -37.74 23.17
CA ILE A 35 -12.06 -38.69 22.09
C ILE A 35 -11.03 -39.72 22.57
N LEU A 36 -11.48 -40.61 23.45
CA LEU A 36 -10.78 -41.86 23.73
C LEU A 36 -11.22 -42.89 22.66
N PHE A 37 -10.40 -43.05 21.64
CA PHE A 37 -10.55 -44.21 20.75
C PHE A 37 -10.11 -45.43 21.54
N GLU A 38 -11.05 -46.31 21.89
CA GLU A 38 -10.84 -47.51 22.73
C GLU A 38 -9.72 -48.43 22.22
N ASN A 39 -9.31 -48.30 20.97
CA ASN A 39 -8.32 -49.15 20.31
C ASN A 39 -7.04 -48.42 19.85
N LEU A 40 -6.86 -47.14 20.15
CA LEU A 40 -5.66 -46.39 19.73
C LEU A 40 -4.85 -46.01 20.97
N ASN A 41 -3.51 -46.07 20.82
CA ASN A 41 -2.59 -45.56 21.84
C ASN A 41 -2.89 -44.10 22.13
N TYR A 42 -3.04 -43.72 23.40
CA TYR A 42 -3.35 -42.38 23.86
C TYR A 42 -2.40 -41.30 23.26
N GLU A 43 -1.12 -41.59 23.20
CA GLU A 43 -0.13 -40.68 22.69
C GLU A 43 -0.28 -40.40 21.17
N ILE A 44 -0.60 -41.45 20.40
CA ILE A 44 -0.85 -41.31 18.94
C ILE A 44 -2.11 -40.48 18.72
N THR A 45 -3.20 -40.78 19.49
CA THR A 45 -4.44 -40.02 19.36
C THR A 45 -4.23 -38.53 19.70
N ARG A 46 -3.50 -38.24 20.79
CA ARG A 46 -3.19 -36.88 21.18
C ARG A 46 -2.35 -36.15 20.14
N PHE A 47 -1.36 -36.83 19.55
CA PHE A 47 -0.54 -36.28 18.48
C PHE A 47 -1.36 -35.90 17.27
N LEU A 48 -2.25 -36.79 16.82
CA LEU A 48 -3.12 -36.55 15.66
C LEU A 48 -4.09 -35.37 15.92
N ILE A 49 -4.73 -35.34 17.09
CA ILE A 49 -5.63 -34.24 17.49
C ILE A 49 -4.86 -32.92 17.51
N SER A 50 -3.67 -32.90 18.11
CA SER A 50 -2.82 -31.69 18.16
C SER A 50 -2.43 -31.21 16.76
N GLY A 51 -2.10 -32.11 15.84
CA GLY A 51 -1.78 -31.79 14.45
C GLY A 51 -2.97 -31.15 13.70
N ILE A 52 -4.15 -31.72 13.85
CA ILE A 52 -5.38 -31.20 13.22
C ILE A 52 -5.72 -29.81 13.77
N VAL A 53 -5.74 -29.65 15.09
CA VAL A 53 -6.03 -28.36 15.74
C VAL A 53 -5.00 -27.32 15.35
N PHE A 54 -3.71 -27.69 15.28
CA PHE A 54 -2.66 -26.79 14.82
C PHE A 54 -2.89 -26.31 13.38
N LEU A 55 -3.21 -27.21 12.44
CA LEU A 55 -3.48 -26.85 11.06
C LEU A 55 -4.68 -25.89 10.92
N ILE A 56 -5.75 -26.16 11.68
CA ILE A 56 -6.92 -25.28 11.72
C ILE A 56 -6.55 -23.91 12.30
N ALA A 57 -5.89 -23.88 13.46
CA ALA A 57 -5.44 -22.64 14.10
C ALA A 57 -4.49 -21.84 13.21
N TYR A 58 -3.56 -22.50 12.51
CA TYR A 58 -2.64 -21.89 11.58
C TYR A 58 -3.38 -21.16 10.45
N ASN A 59 -4.39 -21.79 9.85
CA ASN A 59 -5.22 -21.16 8.81
C ASN A 59 -5.99 -19.94 9.35
N PHE A 60 -6.54 -20.02 10.57
CA PHE A 60 -7.19 -18.88 11.21
C PHE A 60 -6.19 -17.75 11.51
N HIS A 61 -4.98 -18.07 11.97
CA HIS A 61 -3.95 -17.06 12.20
C HIS A 61 -3.53 -16.35 10.90
N ILE A 62 -3.33 -17.08 9.80
CA ILE A 62 -3.04 -16.47 8.49
C ILE A 62 -4.17 -15.52 8.09
N LYS A 63 -5.41 -15.96 8.20
CA LYS A 63 -6.59 -15.21 7.75
C LYS A 63 -6.91 -13.99 8.61
N PHE A 64 -6.72 -14.05 9.92
CA PHE A 64 -7.20 -13.02 10.86
C PHE A 64 -6.08 -12.31 11.62
N SER A 65 -5.09 -13.05 12.15
CA SER A 65 -4.02 -12.44 12.96
C SER A 65 -2.91 -11.83 12.11
N PHE A 66 -2.61 -12.46 10.98
CA PHE A 66 -1.53 -12.06 10.07
C PHE A 66 -2.05 -11.64 8.69
N ALA A 67 -3.35 -11.34 8.58
CA ALA A 67 -3.90 -10.82 7.33
C ALA A 67 -3.08 -9.62 6.84
N LYS A 68 -2.80 -9.57 5.56
CA LYS A 68 -2.19 -8.39 4.94
C LYS A 68 -3.17 -7.24 5.07
N ASN A 69 -2.88 -6.29 5.96
CA ASN A 69 -3.67 -5.08 6.05
C ASN A 69 -3.42 -4.22 4.83
N LYS A 70 -4.49 -3.68 4.28
CA LYS A 70 -4.44 -2.64 3.26
C LYS A 70 -3.86 -1.37 3.88
N LYS A 71 -3.10 -0.58 3.12
CA LYS A 71 -2.28 0.50 3.63
C LYS A 71 -2.73 1.87 3.17
N VAL A 72 -2.63 2.85 4.06
CA VAL A 72 -2.89 4.26 3.77
C VAL A 72 -1.58 5.04 3.78
N GLY A 73 -1.18 5.54 2.62
CA GLY A 73 -0.07 6.47 2.46
C GLY A 73 -0.54 7.92 2.47
N VAL A 74 0.36 8.81 2.83
CA VAL A 74 0.14 10.25 2.73
C VAL A 74 1.09 10.82 1.69
N ALA A 75 0.55 11.59 0.73
CA ALA A 75 1.36 12.20 -0.31
C ALA A 75 2.01 13.49 0.18
N ILE A 76 3.30 13.64 -0.13
CA ILE A 76 4.11 14.83 0.12
C ILE A 76 4.73 15.26 -1.20
N TYR A 77 4.50 16.51 -1.60
CA TYR A 77 5.05 17.07 -2.82
C TYR A 77 6.48 17.59 -2.63
N LEU A 78 7.36 17.29 -3.60
CA LEU A 78 8.73 17.81 -3.65
C LEU A 78 8.77 19.22 -4.24
N ASP A 79 7.94 20.10 -3.76
CA ASP A 79 7.96 21.53 -4.10
C ASP A 79 8.25 22.37 -2.84
N ASN A 80 8.25 23.68 -2.96
CA ASN A 80 8.52 24.59 -1.85
C ASN A 80 7.26 25.07 -1.14
N THR A 81 6.08 24.49 -1.42
CA THR A 81 4.80 25.00 -0.90
C THR A 81 4.57 24.67 0.58
N GLU A 82 5.09 23.55 1.08
CA GLU A 82 4.88 23.12 2.46
C GLU A 82 6.19 22.74 3.15
N ASN A 83 6.29 23.06 4.43
CA ASN A 83 7.43 22.67 5.27
C ASN A 83 7.25 21.25 5.81
N ILE A 84 8.31 20.45 5.82
CA ILE A 84 8.27 19.06 6.29
C ILE A 84 7.98 18.95 7.79
N ASP A 85 8.43 19.91 8.61
CA ASP A 85 8.11 19.93 10.02
C ASP A 85 6.61 20.14 10.29
N ASP A 86 5.98 21.01 9.50
CA ASP A 86 4.54 21.26 9.57
C ASP A 86 3.74 20.03 9.13
N ILE A 87 4.14 19.38 8.04
CA ILE A 87 3.53 18.13 7.57
C ILE A 87 3.67 17.06 8.65
N PHE A 88 4.88 16.90 9.20
CA PHE A 88 5.13 15.91 10.26
C PHE A 88 4.27 16.16 11.49
N SER A 89 4.13 17.40 11.94
CA SER A 89 3.31 17.75 13.11
C SER A 89 1.83 17.35 12.94
N LYS A 90 1.32 17.43 11.71
CA LYS A 90 -0.06 17.09 11.35
C LYS A 90 -0.31 15.58 11.34
N VAL A 91 0.65 14.78 10.85
CA VAL A 91 0.41 13.34 10.61
C VAL A 91 1.29 12.41 11.45
N GLU A 92 2.43 12.86 11.97
CA GLU A 92 3.41 12.08 12.74
C GLU A 92 3.70 10.70 12.10
N PHE A 93 3.59 9.63 12.90
CA PHE A 93 3.82 8.24 12.47
C PHE A 93 2.53 7.47 12.15
N TYR A 94 1.42 8.17 11.91
CA TYR A 94 0.11 7.54 11.63
C TYR A 94 -0.03 6.95 10.23
N PRO A 95 0.58 7.51 9.17
CA PRO A 95 0.57 6.87 7.85
C PRO A 95 1.27 5.52 7.87
N ASP A 96 0.82 4.58 7.03
CA ASP A 96 1.47 3.27 6.89
C ASP A 96 2.76 3.37 6.04
N TYR A 97 2.84 4.37 5.18
CA TYR A 97 4.00 4.70 4.35
C TYR A 97 3.91 6.17 3.90
N ILE A 98 5.02 6.70 3.43
CA ILE A 98 5.08 8.05 2.86
C ILE A 98 5.15 7.93 1.34
N HIS A 99 4.24 8.60 0.66
CA HIS A 99 4.23 8.74 -0.79
C HIS A 99 4.82 10.09 -1.16
N VAL A 100 5.81 10.11 -2.04
CA VAL A 100 6.49 11.33 -2.43
C VAL A 100 6.17 11.64 -3.87
N ASP A 101 5.36 12.67 -4.09
CA ASP A 101 4.98 13.13 -5.41
C ASP A 101 6.00 14.12 -5.97
N PHE A 102 6.43 13.84 -7.17
CA PHE A 102 7.24 14.71 -7.97
C PHE A 102 6.63 14.89 -9.35
N VAL A 103 6.50 16.12 -9.78
CA VAL A 103 6.03 16.44 -11.12
C VAL A 103 6.99 17.44 -11.77
N ASP A 104 7.30 17.24 -13.03
CA ASP A 104 8.12 18.18 -13.79
C ASP A 104 7.30 18.89 -14.88
N LYS A 105 7.93 19.91 -15.49
CA LYS A 105 7.30 20.74 -16.53
C LYS A 105 6.97 19.97 -17.82
N THR A 106 7.44 18.74 -17.99
CA THR A 106 7.06 17.90 -19.15
C THR A 106 5.67 17.31 -18.97
N MET A 107 5.24 17.07 -17.73
CA MET A 107 3.89 16.59 -17.42
C MET A 107 2.91 17.72 -17.10
N ASN A 108 3.37 18.74 -16.36
CA ASN A 108 2.55 19.90 -16.03
C ASN A 108 3.38 21.19 -16.07
N LYS A 109 3.03 22.11 -16.98
CA LYS A 109 3.79 23.35 -17.21
C LYS A 109 3.69 24.37 -16.09
N ASN A 110 2.66 24.26 -15.24
CA ASN A 110 2.30 25.26 -14.22
C ASN A 110 2.85 24.94 -12.82
N ILE A 111 3.83 24.05 -12.72
CA ILE A 111 4.37 23.65 -11.42
C ILE A 111 5.57 24.49 -10.99
N SER A 112 5.79 24.55 -9.68
CA SER A 112 6.98 25.10 -9.06
C SER A 112 8.21 24.23 -9.30
N GLU A 113 9.41 24.81 -9.17
CA GLU A 113 10.65 24.04 -9.23
C GLU A 113 10.72 23.06 -8.04
N PRO A 114 11.21 21.83 -8.28
CA PRO A 114 11.31 20.82 -7.24
C PRO A 114 12.40 21.14 -6.22
N ASN A 115 12.18 20.74 -4.97
CA ASN A 115 13.16 20.80 -3.90
C ASN A 115 13.54 19.37 -3.46
N PHE A 116 14.61 18.85 -4.02
CA PHE A 116 15.09 17.50 -3.71
C PHE A 116 15.71 17.36 -2.29
N ASP A 117 16.09 18.46 -1.63
CA ASP A 117 16.59 18.39 -0.25
C ASP A 117 15.51 17.95 0.74
N LYS A 118 14.24 18.15 0.41
CA LYS A 118 13.11 17.60 1.17
C LYS A 118 13.17 16.08 1.37
N PHE A 119 13.76 15.31 0.45
CA PHE A 119 13.92 13.87 0.66
C PHE A 119 14.71 13.53 1.93
N LYS A 120 15.80 14.28 2.19
CA LYS A 120 16.61 14.08 3.40
C LYS A 120 15.79 14.38 4.65
N GLU A 121 14.98 15.45 4.60
CA GLU A 121 14.10 15.85 5.69
C GLU A 121 13.01 14.80 5.93
N ILE A 122 12.35 14.32 4.87
CA ILE A 122 11.35 13.24 4.92
C ILE A 122 11.97 12.00 5.56
N LYS A 123 13.15 11.56 5.07
CA LYS A 123 13.80 10.36 5.62
C LYS A 123 14.20 10.52 7.08
N LYS A 124 14.59 11.73 7.50
CA LYS A 124 14.90 12.05 8.90
C LYS A 124 13.67 12.01 9.80
N LYS A 125 12.50 12.50 9.31
CA LYS A 125 11.24 12.50 10.08
C LYS A 125 10.61 11.13 10.15
N TRP A 126 10.68 10.35 9.06
CA TRP A 126 10.11 9.00 8.98
C TRP A 126 11.17 7.93 8.71
N PRO A 127 12.16 7.73 9.62
CA PRO A 127 13.31 6.85 9.37
C PRO A 127 12.93 5.38 9.15
N ASN A 128 11.82 4.94 9.75
CA ASN A 128 11.33 3.57 9.69
C ASN A 128 10.14 3.36 8.76
N HIS A 129 9.62 4.42 8.14
CA HIS A 129 8.55 4.29 7.16
C HIS A 129 9.12 3.96 5.79
N ARG A 130 8.39 3.13 5.07
CA ARG A 130 8.60 2.93 3.65
C ARG A 130 8.32 4.23 2.92
N ILE A 131 9.22 4.61 2.02
CA ILE A 131 9.06 5.74 1.12
C ILE A 131 8.81 5.17 -0.28
N GLU A 132 7.71 5.57 -0.89
CA GLU A 132 7.36 5.25 -2.27
C GLU A 132 7.28 6.55 -3.05
N SER A 133 7.98 6.65 -4.16
CA SER A 133 8.04 7.88 -4.95
C SER A 133 7.27 7.73 -6.25
N HIS A 134 6.58 8.77 -6.64
CA HIS A 134 5.82 8.85 -7.88
C HIS A 134 6.41 9.96 -8.77
N ILE A 135 7.05 9.54 -9.85
CA ILE A 135 7.69 10.43 -10.80
C ILE A 135 6.73 10.73 -11.95
N MET A 136 6.12 11.90 -11.92
CA MET A 136 5.27 12.44 -12.98
C MET A 136 6.15 13.26 -13.95
N SER A 137 6.83 12.56 -14.85
CA SER A 137 7.72 13.12 -15.88
C SER A 137 7.65 12.29 -17.15
N LYS A 138 7.75 12.93 -18.31
CA LYS A 138 7.92 12.22 -19.58
C LYS A 138 9.34 11.69 -19.78
N THR A 139 10.30 12.20 -19.01
CA THR A 139 11.72 11.80 -19.07
C THR A 139 12.24 11.40 -17.69
N PRO A 140 11.70 10.31 -17.07
CA PRO A 140 12.00 9.93 -15.69
C PRO A 140 13.45 9.48 -15.45
N ILE A 141 14.18 8.99 -16.45
CA ILE A 141 15.55 8.44 -16.31
C ILE A 141 16.47 9.39 -15.54
N ARG A 142 16.42 10.69 -15.82
CA ARG A 142 17.28 11.70 -15.18
C ARG A 142 17.07 11.87 -13.67
N TYR A 143 15.95 11.38 -13.14
CA TYR A 143 15.61 11.51 -11.73
C TYR A 143 15.85 10.22 -10.93
N ILE A 144 15.93 9.05 -11.58
CA ILE A 144 15.97 7.74 -10.93
C ILE A 144 17.10 7.66 -9.91
N GLU A 145 18.30 8.14 -10.23
CA GLU A 145 19.45 8.09 -9.32
C GLU A 145 19.20 8.87 -8.01
N ILE A 146 18.54 10.03 -8.09
CA ILE A 146 18.22 10.86 -6.92
C ILE A 146 17.18 10.15 -6.07
N PHE A 147 16.11 9.65 -6.69
CA PHE A 147 15.00 8.98 -6.01
C PHE A 147 15.40 7.64 -5.40
N SER A 148 16.29 6.89 -6.04
CA SER A 148 16.75 5.59 -5.56
C SER A 148 17.49 5.66 -4.22
N LYS A 149 18.04 6.81 -3.85
CA LYS A 149 18.72 7.01 -2.56
C LYS A 149 17.77 6.96 -1.36
N TYR A 150 16.48 7.18 -1.58
CA TYR A 150 15.51 7.37 -0.51
C TYR A 150 14.28 6.47 -0.60
N SER A 151 13.97 5.95 -1.80
CA SER A 151 12.73 5.22 -2.09
C SER A 151 12.92 3.72 -2.05
N GLU A 152 11.88 2.99 -1.67
CA GLU A 152 11.78 1.53 -1.78
C GLU A 152 11.00 1.10 -3.03
N VAL A 153 10.18 2.02 -3.57
CA VAL A 153 9.47 1.89 -4.85
C VAL A 153 9.56 3.21 -5.60
N ILE A 154 9.76 3.14 -6.90
CA ILE A 154 9.65 4.28 -7.80
C ILE A 154 8.56 3.97 -8.83
N TYR A 155 7.47 4.72 -8.75
CA TYR A 155 6.40 4.70 -9.74
C TYR A 155 6.72 5.66 -10.88
N PHE A 156 6.49 5.22 -12.11
CA PHE A 156 6.61 6.04 -13.30
C PHE A 156 5.46 5.74 -14.26
N HIS A 157 5.07 6.74 -15.03
CA HIS A 157 3.96 6.66 -15.97
C HIS A 157 4.30 5.83 -17.20
N ILE A 158 3.28 5.20 -17.78
CA ILE A 158 3.43 4.54 -19.09
C ILE A 158 3.52 5.55 -20.23
N GLU A 159 2.97 6.76 -20.03
CA GLU A 159 2.94 7.85 -21.01
C GLU A 159 4.25 8.67 -21.07
N ILE A 160 5.40 7.99 -21.04
CA ILE A 160 6.73 8.61 -21.11
C ILE A 160 7.27 8.65 -22.54
N ASP A 161 8.23 9.57 -22.78
CA ASP A 161 8.93 9.69 -24.06
C ASP A 161 10.15 8.75 -24.15
N GLU A 162 10.47 8.02 -23.07
CA GLU A 162 11.58 7.09 -22.95
C GLU A 162 11.12 5.63 -23.06
N GLN A 163 12.04 4.71 -23.33
CA GLN A 163 11.73 3.29 -23.39
C GLN A 163 11.39 2.76 -22.00
N ILE A 164 10.19 2.24 -21.81
CA ILE A 164 9.66 1.72 -20.54
C ILE A 164 10.60 0.69 -19.91
N GLU A 165 11.09 -0.28 -20.71
CA GLU A 165 12.01 -1.31 -20.23
C GLU A 165 13.35 -0.72 -19.77
N LYS A 166 13.84 0.35 -20.40
CA LYS A 166 15.06 1.03 -19.98
C LYS A 166 14.89 1.72 -18.64
N VAL A 167 13.75 2.39 -18.43
CA VAL A 167 13.38 3.01 -17.14
C VAL A 167 13.28 1.95 -16.05
N LYS A 168 12.53 0.88 -16.31
CA LYS A 168 12.35 -0.25 -15.38
C LYS A 168 13.70 -0.85 -14.98
N ASN A 169 14.54 -1.22 -15.95
CA ASN A 169 15.84 -1.83 -15.69
C ASN A 169 16.77 -0.90 -14.89
N LEU A 170 16.72 0.41 -15.14
CA LEU A 170 17.51 1.37 -14.38
C LEU A 170 17.08 1.45 -12.91
N ILE A 171 15.78 1.38 -12.64
CA ILE A 171 15.23 1.32 -11.26
C ILE A 171 15.69 0.02 -10.57
N GLU A 172 15.56 -1.13 -11.25
CA GLU A 172 15.96 -2.44 -10.73
C GLU A 172 17.48 -2.51 -10.46
N ASN A 173 18.30 -1.94 -11.34
CA ASN A 173 19.76 -1.88 -11.18
C ASN A 173 20.18 -1.05 -9.93
N ASN A 174 19.33 -0.15 -9.47
CA ASN A 174 19.51 0.55 -8.20
C ASN A 174 18.95 -0.21 -6.98
N ASN A 175 18.54 -1.48 -7.14
CA ASN A 175 17.90 -2.30 -6.12
C ASN A 175 16.58 -1.73 -5.59
N ILE A 176 15.86 -0.97 -6.40
CA ILE A 176 14.56 -0.38 -6.10
C ILE A 176 13.49 -1.12 -6.89
N LYS A 177 12.28 -1.23 -6.34
CA LYS A 177 11.15 -1.82 -7.05
C LYS A 177 10.54 -0.85 -8.04
N PRO A 178 10.45 -1.18 -9.34
CA PRO A 178 9.70 -0.39 -10.29
C PRO A 178 8.20 -0.55 -10.07
N GLY A 179 7.48 0.56 -10.10
CA GLY A 179 6.02 0.61 -10.12
C GLY A 179 5.52 1.24 -11.42
N LEU A 180 4.53 0.62 -12.05
CA LEU A 180 3.92 1.17 -13.26
C LEU A 180 2.69 2.00 -12.91
N VAL A 181 2.59 3.21 -13.47
CA VAL A 181 1.42 4.08 -13.31
C VAL A 181 0.56 4.02 -14.54
N LEU A 182 -0.74 3.76 -14.33
CA LEU A 182 -1.78 3.88 -15.33
C LEU A 182 -2.68 5.08 -14.98
N HIS A 183 -2.85 5.99 -15.93
CA HIS A 183 -3.71 7.15 -15.75
C HIS A 183 -5.15 6.80 -16.10
N ALA A 184 -6.08 7.03 -15.18
CA ALA A 184 -7.48 6.59 -15.34
C ALA A 184 -8.24 7.22 -16.52
N SER A 185 -7.80 8.40 -17.00
CA SER A 185 -8.38 9.02 -18.19
C SER A 185 -8.00 8.33 -19.52
N LYS A 186 -7.15 7.31 -19.48
CA LYS A 186 -6.68 6.60 -20.68
C LYS A 186 -7.36 5.24 -20.81
N TYR A 187 -7.60 4.85 -22.04
CA TYR A 187 -8.05 3.50 -22.34
C TYR A 187 -6.84 2.59 -22.63
N TYR A 188 -6.87 1.39 -22.10
CA TYR A 188 -5.83 0.37 -22.27
C TYR A 188 -6.46 -0.93 -22.79
N ASP A 189 -6.05 -1.35 -24.02
CA ASP A 189 -6.56 -2.57 -24.65
C ASP A 189 -6.04 -3.84 -23.95
N ASN A 190 -4.76 -3.84 -23.56
CA ASN A 190 -4.08 -5.00 -22.98
C ASN A 190 -3.45 -4.65 -21.62
N ILE A 191 -4.27 -4.47 -20.60
CA ILE A 191 -3.80 -4.13 -19.24
C ILE A 191 -2.87 -5.23 -18.71
N GLU A 192 -3.25 -6.52 -18.89
CA GLU A 192 -2.45 -7.65 -18.39
C GLU A 192 -1.04 -7.66 -18.97
N GLY A 193 -0.91 -7.41 -20.28
CA GLY A 193 0.40 -7.30 -20.93
C GLY A 193 1.27 -6.17 -20.41
N LEU A 194 0.64 -5.06 -19.96
CA LEU A 194 1.36 -3.91 -19.41
C LEU A 194 1.86 -4.19 -17.99
N VAL A 195 1.02 -4.80 -17.13
CA VAL A 195 1.31 -4.90 -15.69
C VAL A 195 2.03 -6.20 -15.28
N LYS A 196 2.04 -7.24 -16.13
CA LYS A 196 2.55 -8.59 -15.81
C LYS A 196 3.98 -8.65 -15.27
N ASN A 197 4.81 -7.66 -15.59
CA ASN A 197 6.23 -7.62 -15.19
C ASN A 197 6.47 -6.67 -14.01
N TYR A 198 5.42 -6.22 -13.31
CA TYR A 198 5.50 -5.30 -12.20
C TYR A 198 4.89 -5.91 -10.94
N GLN A 199 5.55 -5.71 -9.80
CA GLN A 199 5.00 -6.07 -8.48
C GLN A 199 4.22 -4.94 -7.82
N GLU A 200 4.30 -3.75 -8.38
CA GLU A 200 3.64 -2.54 -7.89
C GLU A 200 2.98 -1.82 -9.07
N VAL A 201 1.67 -1.61 -9.01
CA VAL A 201 0.88 -0.91 -10.01
C VAL A 201 0.12 0.21 -9.32
N LEU A 202 0.13 1.40 -9.88
CA LEU A 202 -0.60 2.56 -9.37
C LEU A 202 -1.59 3.04 -10.42
N ILE A 203 -2.83 3.30 -9.99
CA ILE A 203 -3.83 4.01 -10.80
C ILE A 203 -3.90 5.44 -10.30
N LEU A 204 -3.60 6.39 -11.18
CA LEU A 204 -3.80 7.81 -10.92
C LEU A 204 -5.24 8.20 -11.28
N CYS A 205 -6.02 8.55 -10.26
CA CYS A 205 -7.47 8.76 -10.31
C CYS A 205 -7.88 10.24 -10.32
N ILE A 206 -7.04 11.12 -10.83
CA ILE A 206 -7.31 12.54 -11.04
C ILE A 206 -7.08 12.90 -12.49
N GLU A 207 -7.67 13.99 -12.95
CA GLU A 207 -7.57 14.42 -14.35
C GLU A 207 -6.19 14.99 -14.69
N LYS A 208 -5.64 15.83 -13.79
CA LYS A 208 -4.38 16.54 -14.03
C LYS A 208 -3.29 16.10 -13.06
N PRO A 209 -2.26 15.40 -13.53
CA PRO A 209 -1.14 14.99 -12.69
C PRO A 209 -0.48 16.20 -12.00
N GLY A 210 -0.11 16.03 -10.72
CA GLY A 210 0.59 17.04 -9.94
C GLY A 210 -0.25 18.18 -9.38
N GLU A 211 -1.57 18.17 -9.56
CA GLU A 211 -2.49 19.14 -8.95
C GLU A 211 -3.26 18.50 -7.80
N SER A 212 -3.05 19.00 -6.59
CA SER A 212 -3.72 18.49 -5.38
C SER A 212 -5.16 19.01 -5.26
N GLY A 213 -6.04 18.20 -4.64
CA GLY A 213 -7.39 18.59 -4.28
C GLY A 213 -8.44 18.44 -5.35
N GLN A 214 -8.13 17.70 -6.40
CA GLN A 214 -9.09 17.27 -7.41
C GLN A 214 -10.04 16.18 -6.86
N GLU A 215 -11.20 16.06 -7.47
CA GLU A 215 -12.14 14.99 -7.20
C GLU A 215 -11.67 13.66 -7.83
N PHE A 216 -12.24 12.56 -7.33
CA PHE A 216 -12.01 11.24 -7.87
C PHE A 216 -12.63 11.16 -9.27
N PHE A 217 -11.83 10.80 -10.24
CA PHE A 217 -12.24 10.66 -11.63
C PHE A 217 -13.10 9.39 -11.78
N GLU A 218 -14.34 9.53 -12.20
CA GLU A 218 -15.33 8.42 -12.15
C GLU A 218 -14.90 7.20 -12.96
N GLU A 219 -14.27 7.39 -14.10
CA GLU A 219 -13.75 6.32 -14.96
C GLU A 219 -12.65 5.47 -14.29
N SER A 220 -12.08 5.97 -13.20
CA SER A 220 -11.13 5.21 -12.39
C SER A 220 -11.73 3.93 -11.83
N ALA A 221 -13.03 3.93 -11.51
CA ALA A 221 -13.73 2.78 -10.96
C ALA A 221 -13.74 1.61 -11.97
N ASP A 222 -14.00 1.90 -13.25
CA ASP A 222 -13.96 0.89 -14.32
C ASP A 222 -12.55 0.31 -14.50
N LEU A 223 -11.52 1.15 -14.55
CA LEU A 223 -10.14 0.70 -14.69
C LEU A 223 -9.72 -0.18 -13.50
N ILE A 224 -10.08 0.21 -12.27
CA ILE A 224 -9.81 -0.58 -11.06
C ILE A 224 -10.51 -1.94 -11.13
N GLU A 225 -11.78 -1.97 -11.55
CA GLU A 225 -12.55 -3.21 -11.70
C GLU A 225 -11.94 -4.13 -12.76
N ARG A 226 -11.54 -3.58 -13.92
CA ARG A 226 -10.86 -4.33 -14.98
C ARG A 226 -9.54 -4.93 -14.51
N ILE A 227 -8.75 -4.18 -13.74
CA ILE A 227 -7.49 -4.68 -13.16
C ILE A 227 -7.76 -5.79 -12.14
N ASN A 228 -8.79 -5.65 -11.30
CA ASN A 228 -9.13 -6.66 -10.31
C ASN A 228 -9.67 -7.97 -10.91
N LYS A 229 -10.10 -7.97 -12.17
CA LYS A 229 -10.51 -9.17 -12.93
C LYS A 229 -9.38 -9.86 -13.67
N LEU A 230 -8.16 -9.34 -13.65
CA LEU A 230 -7.01 -9.96 -14.33
C LEU A 230 -6.64 -11.31 -13.69
N ARG A 231 -6.22 -12.28 -14.52
CA ARG A 231 -5.76 -13.59 -14.04
C ARG A 231 -4.52 -13.50 -13.13
N ILE A 232 -3.71 -12.48 -13.35
CA ILE A 232 -2.46 -12.24 -12.63
C ILE A 232 -2.61 -11.26 -11.46
N ARG A 233 -3.86 -10.95 -11.04
CA ARG A 233 -4.16 -9.93 -10.02
C ARG A 233 -3.37 -10.10 -8.71
N ASP A 234 -3.13 -11.35 -8.30
CA ASP A 234 -2.41 -11.67 -7.07
C ASP A 234 -0.88 -11.48 -7.16
N GLN A 235 -0.34 -11.19 -8.34
CA GLN A 235 1.09 -11.05 -8.56
C GLN A 235 1.62 -9.65 -8.25
N PHE A 236 0.75 -8.65 -8.06
CA PHE A 236 1.14 -7.27 -7.78
C PHE A 236 0.26 -6.62 -6.71
N ASN A 237 0.79 -5.59 -6.06
CA ASN A 237 0.02 -4.72 -5.20
C ASN A 237 -0.57 -3.58 -6.05
N LEU A 238 -1.88 -3.37 -5.91
CA LEU A 238 -2.56 -2.24 -6.53
C LEU A 238 -2.59 -1.06 -5.55
N CYS A 239 -2.06 0.07 -5.99
CA CYS A 239 -2.14 1.35 -5.32
C CYS A 239 -3.14 2.25 -6.05
N VAL A 240 -3.99 2.96 -5.33
CA VAL A 240 -4.92 3.93 -5.90
C VAL A 240 -4.60 5.30 -5.32
N ASP A 241 -4.39 6.28 -6.20
CA ASP A 241 -3.97 7.62 -5.85
C ASP A 241 -4.85 8.69 -6.51
N GLY A 242 -5.26 9.66 -5.72
CA GLY A 242 -5.99 10.84 -6.19
C GLY A 242 -7.49 10.81 -5.91
N GLY A 243 -8.02 11.92 -5.39
CA GLY A 243 -9.44 12.17 -5.14
C GLY A 243 -10.11 11.26 -4.10
N LEU A 244 -9.34 10.56 -3.28
CA LEU A 244 -9.84 9.55 -2.35
C LEU A 244 -10.43 10.17 -1.09
N SER A 245 -11.60 9.65 -0.70
CA SER A 245 -12.34 10.05 0.50
C SER A 245 -13.08 8.83 1.08
N GLU A 246 -13.68 9.00 2.26
CA GLU A 246 -14.52 7.96 2.88
C GLU A 246 -15.67 7.47 1.99
N LYS A 247 -16.12 8.33 1.06
CA LYS A 247 -17.26 8.03 0.17
C LYS A 247 -16.93 6.99 -0.89
N ASN A 248 -15.67 6.97 -1.36
CA ASN A 248 -15.26 6.12 -2.48
C ASN A 248 -14.36 4.95 -2.07
N ILE A 249 -13.50 5.08 -1.04
CA ILE A 249 -12.55 4.04 -0.68
C ILE A 249 -13.19 2.72 -0.23
N SER A 250 -14.40 2.74 0.33
CA SER A 250 -15.12 1.52 0.73
C SER A 250 -15.54 0.64 -0.46
N LYS A 251 -15.56 1.21 -1.67
CA LYS A 251 -15.95 0.55 -2.91
C LYS A 251 -14.74 0.13 -3.76
N ILE A 252 -13.53 0.50 -3.33
CA ILE A 252 -12.30 0.27 -4.07
C ILE A 252 -11.58 -0.96 -3.51
N GLU A 253 -11.34 -1.94 -4.35
CA GLU A 253 -10.53 -3.11 -4.00
C GLU A 253 -9.07 -2.87 -4.42
N CYS A 254 -8.20 -2.66 -3.44
CA CYS A 254 -6.77 -2.41 -3.63
C CYS A 254 -5.99 -2.74 -2.36
N GLU A 255 -4.67 -2.86 -2.45
CA GLU A 255 -3.78 -3.09 -1.30
C GLU A 255 -3.33 -1.78 -0.66
N LYS A 256 -3.29 -0.68 -1.44
CA LYS A 256 -2.78 0.60 -0.98
C LYS A 256 -3.61 1.76 -1.52
N ILE A 257 -3.75 2.79 -0.71
CA ILE A 257 -4.27 4.09 -1.16
C ILE A 257 -3.30 5.20 -0.78
N VAL A 258 -3.31 6.25 -1.58
CA VAL A 258 -2.60 7.52 -1.30
C VAL A 258 -3.63 8.61 -1.07
N SER A 259 -3.45 9.38 0.00
CA SER A 259 -4.35 10.49 0.32
C SER A 259 -3.53 11.72 0.71
N ALA A 260 -3.82 12.86 0.09
CA ALA A 260 -3.22 14.15 0.38
C ALA A 260 -4.26 15.10 0.96
N SER A 261 -5.01 15.78 0.11
CA SER A 261 -5.95 16.84 0.49
C SER A 261 -7.02 16.40 1.49
N ASN A 262 -7.54 15.19 1.39
CA ASN A 262 -8.53 14.65 2.33
C ASN A 262 -7.97 14.53 3.76
N VAL A 263 -6.68 14.21 3.89
CA VAL A 263 -5.99 14.16 5.18
C VAL A 263 -5.62 15.55 5.66
N PHE A 264 -4.92 16.34 4.84
CA PHE A 264 -4.34 17.60 5.28
C PHE A 264 -5.34 18.74 5.50
N ARG A 265 -6.50 18.72 4.79
CA ARG A 265 -7.59 19.69 4.98
C ARG A 265 -8.55 19.31 6.11
N ASN A 266 -8.38 18.12 6.71
CA ASN A 266 -9.19 17.69 7.83
C ASN A 266 -8.76 18.45 9.11
N SER A 267 -9.70 18.79 9.97
CA SER A 267 -9.42 19.43 11.26
C SER A 267 -8.55 18.57 12.19
N ASN A 268 -8.56 17.25 11.99
CA ASN A 268 -7.70 16.29 12.71
C ASN A 268 -7.11 15.27 11.75
N PRO A 269 -5.97 15.58 11.08
CA PRO A 269 -5.33 14.70 10.12
C PRO A 269 -5.01 13.29 10.63
N LYS A 270 -4.56 13.18 11.88
CA LYS A 270 -4.23 11.88 12.51
C LYS A 270 -5.47 10.98 12.64
N LYS A 271 -6.58 11.56 13.10
CA LYS A 271 -7.86 10.84 13.18
C LYS A 271 -8.37 10.45 11.81
N GLN A 272 -8.17 11.31 10.82
CA GLN A 272 -8.56 11.03 9.45
C GLN A 272 -7.80 9.85 8.86
N ILE A 273 -6.48 9.76 9.06
CA ILE A 273 -5.69 8.59 8.63
C ILE A 273 -6.23 7.30 9.26
N ILE A 274 -6.47 7.31 10.58
CA ILE A 274 -7.06 6.15 11.27
C ILE A 274 -8.41 5.77 10.68
N ASN A 275 -9.24 6.76 10.33
CA ASN A 275 -10.56 6.51 9.74
C ASN A 275 -10.44 5.85 8.36
N LEU A 276 -9.56 6.38 7.49
CA LEU A 276 -9.28 5.78 6.18
C LEU A 276 -8.74 4.34 6.31
N GLN A 277 -7.81 4.11 7.26
CA GLN A 277 -7.30 2.76 7.56
C GLN A 277 -8.42 1.80 8.00
N LYS A 278 -9.36 2.27 8.80
CA LYS A 278 -10.52 1.46 9.24
C LYS A 278 -11.42 1.08 8.07
N ILE A 279 -11.82 2.07 7.27
CA ILE A 279 -12.75 1.85 6.16
C ILE A 279 -12.13 0.91 5.12
N LEU A 280 -10.84 1.10 4.80
CA LEU A 280 -10.14 0.30 3.82
C LEU A 280 -10.00 -1.19 4.24
N ASN A 281 -10.03 -1.48 5.55
CA ASN A 281 -9.81 -2.82 6.11
C ASN A 281 -11.05 -3.44 6.79
N ASN A 282 -12.20 -2.84 6.61
CA ASN A 282 -13.48 -3.42 6.98
C ASN A 282 -14.09 -4.16 5.81
#